data_73829f4b8308926696b76035f2edbf7a
#
_entry.id   73829f4b8308926696b76035f2edbf7a
#
_cell.length_a   1.000
_cell.length_b   1.000
_cell.length_c   1.000
_cell.angle_alpha   90.00
_cell.angle_beta   90.00
_cell.angle_gamma   90.00
#
_symmetry.space_group_name_H-M   'P 1'
#
loop_
_entity.id
_entity.type
_entity.pdbx_description
1 polymer ?
#
loop_
_entity_poly.entity_id
_entity_poly.type
_entity_poly.pdbx_seq_one_letter_code
_entity_poly.pdbx_strand_id
1 'polypeptide(L)'
;MTFNNQISVQNPGWVLIGACLILAVNCALLWGHELDDALIYARYLQNFIDGNGYVYNPGEYVNGLTSPLFGYLSIIPAFILGDARDGVMLVSVLAAFASMISFYYVLRLFITSHSMAALPALLSALASITYINLGMEASLFTALIALSFYLYFKVRHFSLGICIGLAILARPEGVFLVPAMALMTLFGDRNWPAIKCYLIPTLLVGSQLVFNYLYYDALLPSSGLAKLSQGESGLWGANNFLLTLLGLFRFGVTHIGSWSIFFALLLLAICSILVQSARRYLVLSFTFLAFYTSFFALLNLPAQAWYYAIHYSLFWSYVALGVYGLCKKFLFDGDSAVNSGLIIFMLGGLFLQEPRLLSELGKTVREDYKEIGIWLSQNTAEDASVAVVEIGTIGWYSKRRIIDILGLVTADVSSYVAAGDFESWLKLFPPDYIMVHDPLWEFESAIGQVSQEGGLQEVASFTFPGFKLYTFNGSEAAR
;
A
#
# COMPACT_ATOMS: atom_id res chain seq x y z
N MET A 1 -29.92 -12.48 -19.47
CA MET A 1 -29.67 -11.21 -20.18
C MET A 1 -28.33 -11.34 -20.91
N THR A 2 -28.38 -11.50 -22.22
CA THR A 2 -27.21 -11.54 -23.11
C THR A 2 -26.63 -10.14 -23.19
N PHE A 3 -25.46 -9.94 -22.63
CA PHE A 3 -24.71 -8.68 -22.79
C PHE A 3 -24.21 -8.59 -24.25
N ASN A 4 -24.72 -7.62 -24.97
CA ASN A 4 -24.37 -7.37 -26.36
C ASN A 4 -22.86 -7.02 -26.44
N ASN A 5 -22.10 -7.80 -27.22
CA ASN A 5 -20.65 -7.77 -27.35
C ASN A 5 -20.12 -6.67 -28.30
N GLN A 6 -20.81 -5.55 -28.46
CA GLN A 6 -20.25 -4.41 -29.20
C GLN A 6 -19.62 -3.42 -28.23
N ILE A 7 -18.32 -3.62 -27.91
CA ILE A 7 -17.49 -2.53 -27.45
C ILE A 7 -17.19 -1.67 -28.69
N SER A 8 -18.06 -0.68 -28.96
CA SER A 8 -17.58 0.47 -29.73
C SER A 8 -16.49 1.12 -28.91
N VAL A 9 -15.30 1.31 -29.45
CA VAL A 9 -14.26 2.17 -28.89
C VAL A 9 -14.82 3.59 -28.94
N GLN A 10 -15.75 3.89 -28.03
CA GLN A 10 -16.22 5.25 -27.81
C GLN A 10 -15.14 5.95 -27.00
N ASN A 11 -14.77 7.15 -27.42
CA ASN A 11 -13.76 7.98 -26.76
C ASN A 11 -13.96 7.96 -25.24
N PRO A 12 -12.91 7.66 -24.46
CA PRO A 12 -12.98 7.80 -23.02
C PRO A 12 -13.41 9.25 -22.73
N GLY A 13 -14.40 9.41 -21.85
CA GLY A 13 -14.92 10.73 -21.56
C GLY A 13 -13.80 11.69 -21.15
N TRP A 14 -13.89 12.96 -21.55
CA TRP A 14 -12.92 14.00 -21.24
C TRP A 14 -12.58 14.10 -19.73
N VAL A 15 -13.52 13.69 -18.85
CA VAL A 15 -13.30 13.62 -17.39
C VAL A 15 -12.22 12.61 -17.03
N LEU A 16 -12.19 11.44 -17.69
CA LEU A 16 -11.12 10.46 -17.46
C LEU A 16 -9.76 10.98 -17.92
N ILE A 17 -9.74 11.64 -19.08
CA ILE A 17 -8.51 12.27 -19.61
C ILE A 17 -8.03 13.33 -18.64
N GLY A 18 -8.91 14.20 -18.15
CA GLY A 18 -8.59 15.23 -17.16
C GLY A 18 -8.06 14.63 -15.86
N ALA A 19 -8.69 13.57 -15.34
CA ALA A 19 -8.22 12.85 -14.15
C ALA A 19 -6.81 12.26 -14.36
N CYS A 20 -6.56 11.66 -15.52
CA CYS A 20 -5.23 11.15 -15.87
C CYS A 20 -4.18 12.27 -15.97
N LEU A 21 -4.55 13.43 -16.54
CA LEU A 21 -3.64 14.58 -16.60
C LEU A 21 -3.31 15.13 -15.20
N ILE A 22 -4.31 15.24 -14.33
CA ILE A 22 -4.10 15.64 -12.91
C ILE A 22 -3.14 14.66 -12.23
N LEU A 23 -3.38 13.36 -12.37
CA LEU A 23 -2.49 12.35 -11.80
C LEU A 23 -1.08 12.48 -12.36
N ALA A 24 -0.92 12.64 -13.69
CA ALA A 24 0.38 12.77 -14.33
C ALA A 24 1.17 13.98 -13.81
N VAL A 25 0.51 15.15 -13.72
CA VAL A 25 1.14 16.37 -13.21
C VAL A 25 1.57 16.20 -11.76
N ASN A 26 0.68 15.71 -10.90
CA ASN A 26 1.01 15.51 -9.49
C ASN A 26 2.13 14.47 -9.29
N CYS A 27 2.11 13.35 -10.02
CA CYS A 27 3.19 12.38 -9.96
C CYS A 27 4.52 12.93 -10.48
N ALA A 28 4.50 13.81 -11.49
CA ALA A 28 5.71 14.47 -11.98
C ALA A 28 6.28 15.47 -10.95
N LEU A 29 5.42 16.23 -10.26
CA LEU A 29 5.82 17.13 -9.18
C LEU A 29 6.39 16.40 -7.96
N LEU A 30 5.91 15.17 -7.74
CA LEU A 30 6.30 14.32 -6.62
C LEU A 30 7.34 13.27 -7.00
N TRP A 31 7.88 13.34 -8.21
CA TRP A 31 8.97 12.45 -8.62
C TRP A 31 10.18 12.68 -7.71
N GLY A 32 10.67 11.61 -7.08
CA GLY A 32 11.72 11.72 -6.06
C GLY A 32 11.22 11.80 -4.63
N HIS A 33 9.86 11.77 -4.41
CA HIS A 33 9.32 11.53 -3.08
C HIS A 33 9.72 10.13 -2.60
N GLU A 34 10.27 10.05 -1.39
CA GLU A 34 10.78 8.80 -0.81
C GLU A 34 9.93 8.43 0.42
N LEU A 35 9.17 7.36 0.29
CA LEU A 35 8.49 6.74 1.42
C LEU A 35 9.41 5.66 2.01
N ASP A 36 9.55 5.60 3.34
CA ASP A 36 10.47 4.68 4.00
C ASP A 36 10.27 3.23 3.55
N ASP A 37 9.07 2.69 3.63
CA ASP A 37 8.78 1.31 3.21
C ASP A 37 9.03 1.06 1.70
N ALA A 38 8.95 2.09 0.84
CA ALA A 38 9.28 1.98 -0.58
C ALA A 38 10.79 1.75 -0.80
N LEU A 39 11.62 2.31 0.06
CA LEU A 39 13.07 2.13 0.01
C LEU A 39 13.50 0.73 0.44
N ILE A 40 12.66 -0.02 1.16
CA ILE A 40 12.89 -1.46 1.39
C ILE A 40 12.86 -2.21 0.05
N TYR A 41 11.85 -1.97 -0.79
CA TYR A 41 11.78 -2.54 -2.15
C TYR A 41 12.99 -2.11 -2.99
N ALA A 42 13.31 -0.82 -2.97
CA ALA A 42 14.46 -0.29 -3.72
C ALA A 42 15.77 -0.99 -3.33
N ARG A 43 15.98 -1.28 -2.04
CA ARG A 43 17.18 -1.96 -1.55
C ARG A 43 17.28 -3.42 -2.03
N TYR A 44 16.16 -4.17 -2.01
CA TYR A 44 16.11 -5.52 -2.60
C TYR A 44 16.45 -5.50 -4.09
N LEU A 45 15.90 -4.54 -4.83
CA LEU A 45 16.12 -4.38 -6.26
C LEU A 45 17.57 -3.99 -6.58
N GLN A 46 18.12 -3.05 -5.81
CA GLN A 46 19.51 -2.62 -5.99
C GLN A 46 20.46 -3.78 -5.74
N ASN A 47 20.30 -4.53 -4.66
CA ASN A 47 21.09 -5.72 -4.39
C ASN A 47 20.98 -6.77 -5.50
N PHE A 48 19.79 -6.94 -6.07
CA PHE A 48 19.58 -7.84 -7.20
C PHE A 48 20.33 -7.35 -8.45
N ILE A 49 20.28 -6.06 -8.77
CA ILE A 49 20.99 -5.45 -9.91
C ILE A 49 22.49 -5.54 -9.73
N ASP A 50 22.99 -5.35 -8.51
CA ASP A 50 24.41 -5.43 -8.15
C ASP A 50 24.94 -6.88 -8.09
N GLY A 51 24.08 -7.89 -8.31
CA GLY A 51 24.46 -9.30 -8.31
C GLY A 51 24.55 -9.94 -6.92
N ASN A 52 24.11 -9.25 -5.86
CA ASN A 52 24.11 -9.76 -4.48
C ASN A 52 22.91 -10.69 -4.18
N GLY A 53 22.02 -10.91 -5.17
CA GLY A 53 20.78 -11.66 -5.01
C GLY A 53 19.58 -10.76 -4.63
N TYR A 54 18.39 -11.36 -4.63
CA TYR A 54 17.15 -10.65 -4.29
C TYR A 54 16.98 -10.64 -2.76
N VAL A 55 17.81 -9.87 -2.09
CA VAL A 55 17.99 -9.82 -0.62
C VAL A 55 18.06 -8.38 -0.12
N TYR A 56 17.70 -8.17 1.14
CA TYR A 56 17.81 -6.85 1.78
C TYR A 56 19.25 -6.57 2.26
N ASN A 57 19.87 -7.50 2.99
CA ASN A 57 21.29 -7.48 3.34
C ASN A 57 22.03 -8.50 2.46
N PRO A 58 23.15 -8.16 1.80
CA PRO A 58 23.96 -9.11 1.07
C PRO A 58 24.37 -10.32 1.93
N GLY A 59 24.15 -11.52 1.40
CA GLY A 59 24.44 -12.77 2.11
C GLY A 59 23.37 -13.27 3.08
N GLU A 60 22.30 -12.50 3.33
CA GLU A 60 21.17 -12.88 4.20
C GLU A 60 19.91 -13.13 3.36
N TYR A 61 19.51 -14.38 3.23
CA TYR A 61 18.35 -14.77 2.41
C TYR A 61 17.06 -14.70 3.23
N VAL A 62 16.57 -13.47 3.46
CA VAL A 62 15.33 -13.20 4.19
C VAL A 62 14.31 -12.57 3.24
N ASN A 63 13.09 -13.09 3.23
CA ASN A 63 11.99 -12.55 2.44
C ASN A 63 11.22 -11.46 3.20
N GLY A 64 11.68 -10.23 3.15
CA GLY A 64 11.02 -9.08 3.79
C GLY A 64 9.91 -8.41 2.96
N LEU A 65 9.59 -8.92 1.77
CA LEU A 65 8.63 -8.28 0.87
C LEU A 65 7.26 -8.96 0.90
N THR A 66 6.23 -8.26 1.36
CA THR A 66 4.83 -8.75 1.34
C THR A 66 4.22 -8.78 -0.06
N SER A 67 4.75 -8.00 -1.01
CA SER A 67 4.28 -7.92 -2.39
C SER A 67 5.36 -8.39 -3.38
N PRO A 68 5.52 -9.70 -3.62
CA PRO A 68 6.48 -10.18 -4.60
C PRO A 68 6.20 -9.66 -6.01
N LEU A 69 4.93 -9.56 -6.42
CA LEU A 69 4.56 -9.06 -7.74
C LEU A 69 5.04 -7.62 -7.97
N PHE A 70 4.87 -6.74 -6.99
CA PHE A 70 5.28 -5.35 -7.10
C PHE A 70 6.80 -5.23 -7.25
N GLY A 71 7.54 -5.99 -6.44
CA GLY A 71 9.00 -6.07 -6.56
C GLY A 71 9.44 -6.58 -7.94
N TYR A 72 8.88 -7.69 -8.43
CA TYR A 72 9.24 -8.24 -9.75
C TYR A 72 8.94 -7.29 -10.91
N LEU A 73 7.79 -6.61 -10.86
CA LEU A 73 7.44 -5.60 -11.88
C LEU A 73 8.41 -4.41 -11.87
N SER A 74 9.01 -4.11 -10.73
CA SER A 74 9.94 -2.99 -10.58
C SER A 74 11.37 -3.30 -11.06
N ILE A 75 11.74 -4.57 -11.27
CA ILE A 75 13.10 -4.96 -11.70
C ILE A 75 13.45 -4.32 -13.05
N ILE A 76 12.61 -4.50 -14.06
CA ILE A 76 12.89 -4.00 -15.41
C ILE A 76 12.97 -2.47 -15.44
N PRO A 77 12.00 -1.72 -14.90
CA PRO A 77 12.12 -0.27 -14.79
C PRO A 77 13.37 0.19 -14.03
N ALA A 78 13.70 -0.44 -12.91
CA ALA A 78 14.90 -0.11 -12.13
C ALA A 78 16.18 -0.27 -12.96
N PHE A 79 16.27 -1.36 -13.71
CA PHE A 79 17.40 -1.62 -14.60
C PHE A 79 17.51 -0.61 -15.76
N ILE A 80 16.36 -0.24 -16.38
CA ILE A 80 16.32 0.72 -17.49
C ILE A 80 16.65 2.15 -17.03
N LEU A 81 16.12 2.56 -15.88
CA LEU A 81 16.31 3.90 -15.33
C LEU A 81 17.66 4.06 -14.61
N GLY A 82 18.32 2.94 -14.26
CA GLY A 82 19.58 2.95 -13.54
C GLY A 82 19.49 3.31 -12.05
N ASP A 83 18.26 3.41 -11.52
CA ASP A 83 17.98 3.68 -10.10
C ASP A 83 16.79 2.83 -9.64
N ALA A 84 16.99 2.06 -8.57
CA ALA A 84 15.95 1.17 -8.05
C ALA A 84 14.75 1.95 -7.48
N ARG A 85 14.95 3.15 -6.92
CA ARG A 85 13.87 4.02 -6.41
C ARG A 85 12.96 4.48 -7.54
N ASP A 86 13.54 4.92 -8.64
CA ASP A 86 12.81 5.34 -9.83
C ASP A 86 12.02 4.19 -10.44
N GLY A 87 12.58 2.98 -10.39
CA GLY A 87 11.88 1.76 -10.83
C GLY A 87 10.62 1.46 -10.00
N VAL A 88 10.74 1.53 -8.69
CA VAL A 88 9.63 1.37 -7.73
C VAL A 88 8.58 2.46 -7.93
N MET A 89 9.01 3.72 -8.06
CA MET A 89 8.13 4.86 -8.28
C MET A 89 7.35 4.73 -9.59
N LEU A 90 8.04 4.38 -10.69
CA LEU A 90 7.38 4.23 -12.00
C LEU A 90 6.29 3.16 -11.98
N VAL A 91 6.55 2.00 -11.37
CA VAL A 91 5.53 0.93 -11.26
C VAL A 91 4.35 1.39 -10.41
N SER A 92 4.58 2.10 -9.32
CA SER A 92 3.52 2.66 -8.47
C SER A 92 2.66 3.66 -9.22
N VAL A 93 3.28 4.56 -10.00
CA VAL A 93 2.57 5.55 -10.85
C VAL A 93 1.73 4.85 -11.92
N LEU A 94 2.32 3.89 -12.65
CA LEU A 94 1.58 3.12 -13.67
C LEU A 94 0.42 2.33 -13.05
N ALA A 95 0.60 1.79 -11.86
CA ALA A 95 -0.45 1.10 -11.12
C ALA A 95 -1.58 2.06 -10.68
N ALA A 96 -1.28 3.30 -10.33
CA ALA A 96 -2.30 4.31 -10.03
C ALA A 96 -3.16 4.63 -11.25
N PHE A 97 -2.56 4.80 -12.43
CA PHE A 97 -3.31 4.92 -13.69
C PHE A 97 -4.15 3.69 -13.97
N ALA A 98 -3.57 2.49 -13.82
CA ALA A 98 -4.29 1.23 -14.03
C ALA A 98 -5.49 1.09 -13.09
N SER A 99 -5.36 1.51 -11.84
CA SER A 99 -6.45 1.53 -10.86
C SER A 99 -7.61 2.42 -11.31
N MET A 100 -7.31 3.67 -11.67
CA MET A 100 -8.32 4.63 -12.15
C MET A 100 -9.05 4.11 -13.39
N ILE A 101 -8.31 3.59 -14.37
CA ILE A 101 -8.86 3.06 -15.60
C ILE A 101 -9.70 1.81 -15.32
N SER A 102 -9.25 0.92 -14.43
CA SER A 102 -9.99 -0.30 -14.09
C SER A 102 -11.32 0.01 -13.42
N PHE A 103 -11.37 0.94 -12.46
CA PHE A 103 -12.64 1.38 -11.85
C PHE A 103 -13.57 2.06 -12.86
N TYR A 104 -13.05 2.88 -13.77
CA TYR A 104 -13.84 3.43 -14.85
C TYR A 104 -14.53 2.32 -15.65
N TYR A 105 -13.79 1.30 -16.11
CA TYR A 105 -14.38 0.21 -16.88
C TYR A 105 -15.37 -0.66 -16.10
N VAL A 106 -15.12 -0.86 -14.79
CA VAL A 106 -16.10 -1.52 -13.91
C VAL A 106 -17.41 -0.74 -13.90
N LEU A 107 -17.35 0.57 -13.67
CA LEU A 107 -18.56 1.40 -13.59
C LEU A 107 -19.26 1.56 -14.95
N ARG A 108 -18.53 1.53 -16.06
CA ARG A 108 -19.12 1.48 -17.40
C ARG A 108 -20.02 0.28 -17.66
N LEU A 109 -19.97 -0.75 -16.83
CA LEU A 109 -20.93 -1.87 -16.89
C LEU A 109 -22.32 -1.48 -16.40
N PHE A 110 -22.43 -0.44 -15.56
CA PHE A 110 -23.63 -0.06 -14.83
C PHE A 110 -24.08 1.37 -15.13
N ILE A 111 -23.16 2.24 -15.50
CA ILE A 111 -23.35 3.66 -15.78
C ILE A 111 -23.20 3.91 -17.29
N THR A 112 -24.21 4.51 -17.91
CA THR A 112 -24.19 4.83 -19.34
C THR A 112 -23.39 6.09 -19.65
N SER A 113 -23.39 7.09 -18.77
CA SER A 113 -22.61 8.32 -18.90
C SER A 113 -21.12 8.07 -18.68
N HIS A 114 -20.27 8.47 -19.65
CA HIS A 114 -18.82 8.36 -19.53
C HIS A 114 -18.26 9.24 -18.42
N SER A 115 -18.76 10.46 -18.30
CA SER A 115 -18.31 11.42 -17.28
C SER A 115 -18.61 10.93 -15.86
N MET A 116 -19.81 10.38 -15.63
CA MET A 116 -20.18 9.82 -14.33
C MET A 116 -19.39 8.55 -14.01
N ALA A 117 -19.11 7.70 -14.98
CA ALA A 117 -18.28 6.53 -14.79
C ALA A 117 -16.82 6.88 -14.48
N ALA A 118 -16.34 8.04 -14.92
CA ALA A 118 -14.99 8.55 -14.66
C ALA A 118 -14.88 9.31 -13.33
N LEU A 119 -15.99 9.59 -12.63
CA LEU A 119 -15.96 10.33 -11.38
C LEU A 119 -15.03 9.72 -10.31
N PRO A 120 -14.97 8.39 -10.08
CA PRO A 120 -14.01 7.83 -9.13
C PRO A 120 -12.56 8.07 -9.52
N ALA A 121 -12.24 8.05 -10.83
CA ALA A 121 -10.90 8.38 -11.30
C ALA A 121 -10.54 9.82 -10.96
N LEU A 122 -11.46 10.76 -11.18
CA LEU A 122 -11.27 12.16 -10.82
C LEU A 122 -11.10 12.36 -9.32
N LEU A 123 -11.96 11.74 -8.51
CA LEU A 123 -11.89 11.84 -7.04
C LEU A 123 -10.59 11.22 -6.50
N SER A 124 -10.14 10.11 -7.09
CA SER A 124 -8.84 9.50 -6.76
C SER A 124 -7.66 10.38 -7.16
N ALA A 125 -7.72 11.04 -8.32
CA ALA A 125 -6.67 11.97 -8.77
C ALA A 125 -6.59 13.24 -7.90
N LEU A 126 -7.68 13.61 -7.22
CA LEU A 126 -7.73 14.74 -6.29
C LEU A 126 -7.48 14.34 -4.83
N ALA A 127 -7.44 13.04 -4.51
CA ALA A 127 -7.27 12.57 -3.14
C ALA A 127 -5.78 12.43 -2.76
N SER A 128 -5.35 13.05 -1.66
CA SER A 128 -3.98 12.95 -1.15
C SER A 128 -3.54 11.52 -0.84
N ILE A 129 -4.47 10.64 -0.47
CA ILE A 129 -4.18 9.22 -0.20
C ILE A 129 -3.53 8.51 -1.40
N THR A 130 -3.86 8.93 -2.64
CA THR A 130 -3.26 8.37 -3.85
C THR A 130 -1.77 8.65 -3.91
N TYR A 131 -1.35 9.83 -3.46
CA TYR A 131 0.04 10.30 -3.54
C TYR A 131 0.88 9.90 -2.32
N ILE A 132 0.28 9.85 -1.13
CA ILE A 132 0.93 9.34 0.08
C ILE A 132 1.40 7.89 -0.09
N ASN A 133 0.71 7.12 -0.94
CA ASN A 133 1.03 5.73 -1.22
C ASN A 133 1.95 5.52 -2.44
N LEU A 134 2.51 6.58 -3.04
CA LEU A 134 3.46 6.44 -4.13
C LEU A 134 4.73 5.70 -3.64
N GLY A 135 5.21 4.79 -4.47
CA GLY A 135 6.27 3.87 -4.10
C GLY A 135 5.80 2.55 -3.46
N MET A 136 4.48 2.42 -3.15
CA MET A 136 3.91 1.20 -2.58
C MET A 136 3.02 0.45 -3.57
N GLU A 137 2.75 -0.82 -3.26
CA GLU A 137 1.94 -1.74 -4.05
C GLU A 137 0.43 -1.48 -4.00
N ALA A 138 -0.04 -0.55 -3.16
CA ALA A 138 -1.45 -0.33 -2.89
C ALA A 138 -2.28 -0.05 -4.15
N SER A 139 -1.77 0.77 -5.06
CA SER A 139 -2.44 1.09 -6.33
C SER A 139 -2.48 -0.11 -7.26
N LEU A 140 -1.43 -0.95 -7.29
CA LEU A 140 -1.39 -2.20 -8.06
C LEU A 140 -2.45 -3.18 -7.56
N PHE A 141 -2.51 -3.39 -6.26
CA PHE A 141 -3.53 -4.22 -5.62
C PHE A 141 -4.93 -3.75 -5.96
N THR A 142 -5.19 -2.45 -5.80
CA THR A 142 -6.48 -1.82 -6.07
C THR A 142 -6.89 -1.98 -7.54
N ALA A 143 -5.94 -1.83 -8.48
CA ALA A 143 -6.17 -2.05 -9.90
C ALA A 143 -6.57 -3.49 -10.20
N LEU A 144 -5.86 -4.47 -9.61
CA LEU A 144 -6.14 -5.90 -9.79
C LEU A 144 -7.48 -6.32 -9.19
N ILE A 145 -7.87 -5.76 -8.05
CA ILE A 145 -9.21 -5.97 -7.47
C ILE A 145 -10.31 -5.45 -8.41
N ALA A 146 -10.18 -4.21 -8.89
CA ALA A 146 -11.13 -3.63 -9.83
C ALA A 146 -11.21 -4.43 -11.14
N LEU A 147 -10.06 -4.82 -11.70
CA LEU A 147 -10.00 -5.65 -12.90
C LEU A 147 -10.64 -7.02 -12.66
N SER A 148 -10.45 -7.63 -11.48
CA SER A 148 -11.10 -8.90 -11.11
C SER A 148 -12.62 -8.76 -11.09
N PHE A 149 -13.17 -7.67 -10.56
CA PHE A 149 -14.61 -7.39 -10.63
C PHE A 149 -15.08 -7.26 -12.08
N TYR A 150 -14.35 -6.49 -12.91
CA TYR A 150 -14.68 -6.33 -14.32
C TYR A 150 -14.73 -7.69 -15.06
N LEU A 151 -13.69 -8.52 -14.88
CA LEU A 151 -13.58 -9.83 -15.52
C LEU A 151 -14.65 -10.82 -15.02
N TYR A 152 -15.03 -10.74 -13.73
CA TYR A 152 -16.11 -11.52 -13.15
C TYR A 152 -17.45 -11.24 -13.86
N PHE A 153 -17.81 -9.95 -14.00
CA PHE A 153 -19.05 -9.55 -14.68
C PHE A 153 -19.02 -9.80 -16.20
N LYS A 154 -17.84 -9.82 -16.82
CA LYS A 154 -17.63 -10.20 -18.22
C LYS A 154 -17.55 -11.72 -18.43
N VAL A 155 -17.62 -12.51 -17.37
CA VAL A 155 -17.54 -14.00 -17.41
C VAL A 155 -16.26 -14.48 -18.10
N ARG A 156 -15.12 -13.77 -17.88
CA ARG A 156 -13.81 -14.10 -18.43
C ARG A 156 -13.00 -14.96 -17.46
N HIS A 157 -13.43 -16.22 -17.26
CA HIS A 157 -12.93 -17.11 -16.21
C HIS A 157 -11.40 -17.31 -16.22
N PHE A 158 -10.77 -17.48 -17.38
CA PHE A 158 -9.32 -17.66 -17.47
C PHE A 158 -8.56 -16.41 -17.02
N SER A 159 -8.89 -15.26 -17.59
CA SER A 159 -8.28 -13.97 -17.22
C SER A 159 -8.58 -13.59 -15.78
N LEU A 160 -9.77 -13.91 -15.28
CA LEU A 160 -10.15 -13.71 -13.87
C LEU A 160 -9.24 -14.53 -12.95
N GLY A 161 -8.99 -15.81 -13.27
CA GLY A 161 -8.08 -16.64 -12.46
C GLY A 161 -6.67 -16.08 -12.41
N ILE A 162 -6.13 -15.61 -13.55
CA ILE A 162 -4.83 -14.93 -13.58
C ILE A 162 -4.87 -13.68 -12.68
N CYS A 163 -5.91 -12.84 -12.83
CA CYS A 163 -6.00 -11.60 -12.10
C CYS A 163 -6.12 -11.80 -10.58
N ILE A 164 -6.86 -12.82 -10.13
CA ILE A 164 -6.94 -13.21 -8.71
C ILE A 164 -5.55 -13.64 -8.21
N GLY A 165 -4.84 -14.49 -8.95
CA GLY A 165 -3.49 -14.91 -8.58
C GLY A 165 -2.51 -13.74 -8.46
N LEU A 166 -2.54 -12.82 -9.43
CA LEU A 166 -1.75 -11.60 -9.39
C LEU A 166 -2.16 -10.67 -8.24
N ALA A 167 -3.45 -10.58 -7.92
CA ALA A 167 -3.93 -9.81 -6.77
C ALA A 167 -3.40 -10.37 -5.44
N ILE A 168 -3.34 -11.71 -5.29
CA ILE A 168 -2.76 -12.36 -4.11
C ILE A 168 -1.24 -12.13 -4.05
N LEU A 169 -0.54 -12.17 -5.19
CA LEU A 169 0.90 -11.87 -5.26
C LEU A 169 1.20 -10.37 -5.08
N ALA A 170 0.24 -9.49 -5.39
CA ALA A 170 0.35 -8.07 -5.05
C ALA A 170 0.12 -7.81 -3.56
N ARG A 171 -0.84 -8.51 -2.95
CA ARG A 171 -1.09 -8.50 -1.50
C ARG A 171 -1.86 -9.77 -1.09
N PRO A 172 -1.44 -10.45 -0.01
CA PRO A 172 -2.09 -11.70 0.44
C PRO A 172 -3.60 -11.58 0.60
N GLU A 173 -4.10 -10.40 0.96
CA GLU A 173 -5.52 -10.12 1.16
C GLU A 173 -6.34 -10.23 -0.14
N GLY A 174 -5.69 -10.30 -1.30
CA GLY A 174 -6.33 -10.66 -2.58
C GLY A 174 -7.07 -11.99 -2.54
N VAL A 175 -6.70 -12.87 -1.62
CA VAL A 175 -7.39 -14.15 -1.39
C VAL A 175 -8.87 -13.97 -1.07
N PHE A 176 -9.27 -12.85 -0.47
CA PHE A 176 -10.66 -12.54 -0.11
C PHE A 176 -11.60 -12.39 -1.32
N LEU A 177 -11.05 -12.23 -2.53
CA LEU A 177 -11.86 -12.32 -3.76
C LEU A 177 -12.52 -13.68 -3.91
N VAL A 178 -11.84 -14.77 -3.47
CA VAL A 178 -12.34 -16.14 -3.61
C VAL A 178 -13.62 -16.36 -2.79
N PRO A 179 -13.65 -16.18 -1.46
CA PRO A 179 -14.86 -16.32 -0.68
C PRO A 179 -15.93 -15.29 -1.05
N ALA A 180 -15.57 -14.06 -1.41
CA ALA A 180 -16.55 -13.06 -1.84
C ALA A 180 -17.29 -13.50 -3.12
N MET A 181 -16.58 -14.04 -4.12
CA MET A 181 -17.18 -14.57 -5.35
C MET A 181 -17.94 -15.89 -5.10
N ALA A 182 -17.47 -16.74 -4.20
CA ALA A 182 -18.17 -17.96 -3.81
C ALA A 182 -19.53 -17.65 -3.17
N LEU A 183 -19.59 -16.69 -2.25
CA LEU A 183 -20.85 -16.24 -1.65
C LEU A 183 -21.82 -15.67 -2.68
N MET A 184 -21.34 -14.87 -3.64
CA MET A 184 -22.16 -14.39 -4.75
C MET A 184 -22.77 -15.52 -5.55
N THR A 185 -22.03 -16.60 -5.77
CA THR A 185 -22.50 -17.76 -6.53
C THR A 185 -23.53 -18.56 -5.73
N LEU A 186 -23.31 -18.75 -4.43
CA LEU A 186 -24.21 -19.49 -3.56
C LEU A 186 -25.57 -18.80 -3.38
N PHE A 187 -25.58 -17.47 -3.24
CA PHE A 187 -26.78 -16.72 -2.87
C PHE A 187 -27.42 -15.94 -4.02
N GLY A 188 -26.78 -15.80 -5.17
CA GLY A 188 -27.27 -14.93 -6.25
C GLY A 188 -27.23 -15.53 -7.65
N ASP A 189 -26.15 -16.14 -8.02
CA ASP A 189 -25.90 -16.65 -9.36
C ASP A 189 -25.48 -18.12 -9.29
N ARG A 190 -26.32 -19.02 -9.72
CA ARG A 190 -25.97 -20.45 -9.82
C ARG A 190 -24.88 -20.75 -10.87
N ASN A 191 -24.31 -19.75 -11.50
CA ASN A 191 -23.19 -19.88 -12.43
C ASN A 191 -21.86 -19.87 -11.65
N TRP A 192 -21.45 -21.04 -11.20
CA TRP A 192 -20.13 -21.19 -10.58
C TRP A 192 -19.05 -20.72 -11.55
N PRO A 193 -18.10 -19.88 -11.11
CA PRO A 193 -16.91 -19.61 -11.90
C PRO A 193 -16.28 -20.95 -12.30
N ALA A 194 -15.83 -21.06 -13.55
CA ALA A 194 -15.18 -22.29 -13.99
C ALA A 194 -13.98 -22.59 -13.09
N ILE A 195 -13.66 -23.86 -12.89
CA ILE A 195 -12.55 -24.34 -12.05
C ILE A 195 -11.22 -23.61 -12.31
N LYS A 196 -11.05 -23.07 -13.51
CA LYS A 196 -9.89 -22.24 -13.91
C LYS A 196 -9.72 -21.00 -13.03
N CYS A 197 -10.82 -20.43 -12.52
CA CYS A 197 -10.76 -19.28 -11.61
C CYS A 197 -10.08 -19.60 -10.28
N TYR A 198 -10.03 -20.86 -9.91
CA TYR A 198 -9.43 -21.33 -8.66
C TYR A 198 -8.08 -22.03 -8.89
N LEU A 199 -7.98 -22.83 -9.96
CA LEU A 199 -6.75 -23.57 -10.28
C LEU A 199 -5.59 -22.63 -10.64
N ILE A 200 -5.84 -21.61 -11.48
CA ILE A 200 -4.79 -20.70 -11.93
C ILE A 200 -4.18 -19.91 -10.76
N PRO A 201 -4.94 -19.23 -9.89
CA PRO A 201 -4.35 -18.55 -8.73
C PRO A 201 -3.63 -19.53 -7.80
N THR A 202 -4.14 -20.75 -7.61
CA THR A 202 -3.46 -21.79 -6.81
C THR A 202 -2.09 -22.13 -7.40
N LEU A 203 -1.98 -22.26 -8.72
CA LEU A 203 -0.68 -22.52 -9.39
C LEU A 203 0.26 -21.32 -9.28
N LEU A 204 -0.22 -20.09 -9.48
CA LEU A 204 0.60 -18.89 -9.38
C LEU A 204 1.13 -18.68 -7.96
N VAL A 205 0.24 -18.76 -6.97
CA VAL A 205 0.64 -18.62 -5.57
C VAL A 205 1.51 -19.80 -5.12
N GLY A 206 1.14 -21.01 -5.52
CA GLY A 206 1.92 -22.21 -5.23
C GLY A 206 3.35 -22.13 -5.78
N SER A 207 3.54 -21.63 -7.01
CA SER A 207 4.88 -21.41 -7.58
C SER A 207 5.69 -20.38 -6.78
N GLN A 208 5.04 -19.32 -6.27
CA GLN A 208 5.68 -18.34 -5.40
C GLN A 208 6.10 -18.96 -4.06
N LEU A 209 5.25 -19.77 -3.44
CA LEU A 209 5.59 -20.45 -2.18
C LEU A 209 6.76 -21.43 -2.37
N VAL A 210 6.78 -22.15 -3.50
CA VAL A 210 7.94 -23.02 -3.85
C VAL A 210 9.21 -22.18 -4.03
N PHE A 211 9.14 -21.07 -4.75
CA PHE A 211 10.28 -20.16 -4.89
C PHE A 211 10.76 -19.65 -3.52
N ASN A 212 9.84 -19.20 -2.67
CA ASN A 212 10.18 -18.72 -1.32
C ASN A 212 10.91 -19.80 -0.51
N TYR A 213 10.39 -21.03 -0.53
CA TYR A 213 11.02 -22.15 0.19
C TYR A 213 12.41 -22.47 -0.34
N LEU A 214 12.58 -22.54 -1.66
CA LEU A 214 13.87 -22.90 -2.27
C LEU A 214 14.91 -21.77 -2.16
N TYR A 215 14.49 -20.51 -2.12
CA TYR A 215 15.41 -19.38 -2.14
C TYR A 215 15.66 -18.78 -0.75
N TYR A 216 14.62 -18.74 0.11
CA TYR A 216 14.68 -18.11 1.44
C TYR A 216 14.58 -19.11 2.60
N ASP A 217 14.41 -20.39 2.33
CA ASP A 217 14.11 -21.42 3.33
C ASP A 217 12.88 -21.11 4.20
N ALA A 218 11.93 -20.34 3.65
CA ALA A 218 10.72 -19.90 4.31
C ALA A 218 9.55 -19.84 3.33
N LEU A 219 8.36 -20.32 3.71
CA LEU A 219 7.18 -20.27 2.84
C LEU A 219 6.56 -18.86 2.78
N LEU A 220 6.50 -18.18 3.92
CA LEU A 220 5.85 -16.87 4.06
C LEU A 220 6.87 -15.76 4.23
N PRO A 221 6.55 -14.52 3.81
CA PRO A 221 7.39 -13.36 4.05
C PRO A 221 7.54 -13.08 5.56
N SER A 222 8.76 -12.80 6.01
CA SER A 222 9.07 -12.39 7.39
C SER A 222 8.32 -11.11 7.78
N SER A 223 8.14 -10.17 6.85
CA SER A 223 7.36 -8.95 7.08
C SER A 223 5.89 -9.24 7.43
N GLY A 224 5.29 -10.28 6.86
CA GLY A 224 3.94 -10.72 7.24
C GLY A 224 3.89 -11.23 8.69
N LEU A 225 4.87 -12.07 9.07
CA LEU A 225 5.01 -12.58 10.44
C LEU A 225 5.32 -11.46 11.43
N ALA A 226 6.21 -10.53 11.08
CA ALA A 226 6.53 -9.38 11.91
C ALA A 226 5.31 -8.50 12.18
N LYS A 227 4.45 -8.27 11.18
CA LYS A 227 3.19 -7.53 11.39
C LYS A 227 2.23 -8.25 12.34
N LEU A 228 2.10 -9.57 12.23
CA LEU A 228 1.31 -10.36 13.20
C LEU A 228 1.90 -10.25 14.60
N SER A 229 3.21 -10.40 14.77
CA SER A 229 3.92 -10.25 16.04
C SER A 229 3.73 -8.85 16.65
N GLN A 230 3.75 -7.81 15.82
CA GLN A 230 3.42 -6.45 16.25
C GLN A 230 1.97 -6.35 16.77
N GLY A 231 1.01 -7.00 16.11
CA GLY A 231 -0.37 -7.07 16.58
C GLY A 231 -0.50 -7.82 17.93
N GLU A 232 0.21 -8.93 18.08
CA GLU A 232 0.23 -9.75 19.30
C GLU A 232 0.87 -9.04 20.51
N SER A 233 1.89 -8.22 20.27
CA SER A 233 2.56 -7.45 21.33
C SER A 233 1.65 -6.45 22.05
N GLY A 234 0.53 -6.02 21.39
CA GLY A 234 -0.42 -5.05 21.92
C GLY A 234 0.06 -3.58 21.92
N LEU A 235 1.31 -3.30 21.55
CA LEU A 235 1.89 -1.95 21.56
C LEU A 235 1.14 -0.94 20.69
N TRP A 236 0.56 -1.40 19.58
CA TRP A 236 -0.15 -0.52 18.66
C TRP A 236 -1.64 -0.32 19.00
N GLY A 237 -2.10 -0.87 20.14
CA GLY A 237 -3.47 -0.71 20.65
C GLY A 237 -4.53 -1.50 19.89
N ALA A 238 -5.61 -1.88 20.59
CA ALA A 238 -6.75 -2.56 20.01
C ALA A 238 -7.59 -1.60 19.13
N ASN A 239 -8.16 -2.12 18.04
CA ASN A 239 -9.07 -1.39 17.12
C ASN A 239 -8.47 -0.17 16.39
N ASN A 240 -7.15 -0.03 16.38
CA ASN A 240 -6.47 1.09 15.70
C ASN A 240 -6.87 1.17 14.22
N PHE A 241 -7.04 0.03 13.54
CA PHE A 241 -7.42 0.00 12.13
C PHE A 241 -8.76 0.71 11.84
N LEU A 242 -9.82 0.41 12.61
CA LEU A 242 -11.14 1.01 12.41
C LEU A 242 -11.17 2.50 12.78
N LEU A 243 -10.50 2.90 13.84
CA LEU A 243 -10.39 4.30 14.24
C LEU A 243 -9.62 5.12 13.20
N THR A 244 -8.52 4.57 12.70
CA THR A 244 -7.73 5.19 11.62
C THR A 244 -8.53 5.28 10.34
N LEU A 245 -9.30 4.24 9.97
CA LEU A 245 -10.20 4.28 8.80
C LEU A 245 -11.18 5.45 8.90
N LEU A 246 -11.83 5.63 10.04
CA LEU A 246 -12.76 6.75 10.27
C LEU A 246 -12.04 8.11 10.21
N GLY A 247 -10.86 8.21 10.81
CA GLY A 247 -10.02 9.40 10.76
C GLY A 247 -9.60 9.76 9.35
N LEU A 248 -9.12 8.80 8.60
CA LEU A 248 -8.69 8.98 7.20
C LEU A 248 -9.86 9.37 6.31
N PHE A 249 -11.05 8.77 6.46
CA PHE A 249 -12.24 9.20 5.72
C PHE A 249 -12.63 10.63 6.04
N ARG A 250 -12.52 11.05 7.31
CA ARG A 250 -12.79 12.42 7.70
C ARG A 250 -11.82 13.41 7.08
N PHE A 251 -10.52 13.16 7.14
CA PHE A 251 -9.47 14.08 6.69
C PHE A 251 -9.05 13.85 5.23
N GLY A 252 -8.84 12.61 4.83
CA GLY A 252 -8.34 12.25 3.50
C GLY A 252 -9.36 12.47 2.38
N VAL A 253 -10.67 12.37 2.69
CA VAL A 253 -11.75 12.58 1.71
C VAL A 253 -12.15 14.05 1.64
N THR A 254 -12.19 14.73 2.77
CA THR A 254 -12.76 16.08 2.83
C THR A 254 -11.72 17.19 2.88
N HIS A 255 -10.46 16.85 3.14
CA HIS A 255 -9.33 17.77 3.39
C HIS A 255 -9.61 18.88 4.43
N ILE A 256 -10.87 19.05 4.83
CA ILE A 256 -11.35 20.12 5.73
C ILE A 256 -11.60 19.57 7.13
N GLY A 257 -11.53 18.23 7.31
CA GLY A 257 -11.90 17.56 8.56
C GLY A 257 -13.38 17.69 8.91
N SER A 258 -14.25 17.99 7.93
CA SER A 258 -15.66 18.26 8.12
C SER A 258 -16.49 16.98 8.16
N TRP A 259 -17.12 16.72 9.29
CA TRP A 259 -18.08 15.63 9.42
C TRP A 259 -19.30 15.81 8.50
N SER A 260 -19.73 17.06 8.26
CA SER A 260 -20.88 17.34 7.40
C SER A 260 -20.63 16.89 5.96
N ILE A 261 -19.44 17.17 5.41
CA ILE A 261 -19.06 16.72 4.05
C ILE A 261 -18.95 15.21 4.02
N PHE A 262 -18.32 14.61 5.03
CA PHE A 262 -18.23 13.15 5.12
C PHE A 262 -19.60 12.49 5.11
N PHE A 263 -20.55 12.96 5.94
CA PHE A 263 -21.90 12.41 5.97
C PHE A 263 -22.67 12.65 4.66
N ALA A 264 -22.47 13.79 4.00
CA ALA A 264 -23.07 14.04 2.69
C ALA A 264 -22.56 13.04 1.65
N LEU A 265 -21.25 12.77 1.60
CA LEU A 265 -20.66 11.77 0.71
C LEU A 265 -21.11 10.34 1.07
N LEU A 266 -21.25 10.02 2.34
CA LEU A 266 -21.78 8.74 2.81
C LEU A 266 -23.24 8.54 2.37
N LEU A 267 -24.08 9.57 2.48
CA LEU A 267 -25.45 9.54 1.96
C LEU A 267 -25.48 9.31 0.46
N LEU A 268 -24.59 9.97 -0.29
CA LEU A 268 -24.44 9.73 -1.73
C LEU A 268 -24.03 8.28 -2.00
N ALA A 269 -23.07 7.74 -1.27
CA ALA A 269 -22.66 6.35 -1.41
C ALA A 269 -23.82 5.36 -1.13
N ILE A 270 -24.63 5.63 -0.11
CA ILE A 270 -25.84 4.83 0.21
C ILE A 270 -26.85 4.90 -0.94
N CYS A 271 -27.01 6.05 -1.61
CA CYS A 271 -27.86 6.19 -2.78
C CYS A 271 -27.46 5.31 -3.98
N SER A 272 -26.27 4.70 -3.96
CA SER A 272 -25.87 3.71 -4.96
C SER A 272 -26.86 2.56 -5.11
N ILE A 273 -27.63 2.25 -4.05
CA ILE A 273 -28.69 1.23 -4.03
C ILE A 273 -29.79 1.53 -5.07
N LEU A 274 -29.96 2.77 -5.47
CA LEU A 274 -30.92 3.18 -6.50
C LEU A 274 -30.57 2.59 -7.89
N VAL A 275 -29.31 2.24 -8.13
CA VAL A 275 -28.84 1.66 -9.38
C VAL A 275 -28.99 0.14 -9.36
N GLN A 276 -30.21 -0.34 -9.70
CA GLN A 276 -30.56 -1.75 -9.67
C GLN A 276 -29.60 -2.66 -10.47
N SER A 277 -29.11 -2.16 -11.61
CA SER A 277 -28.13 -2.89 -12.45
C SER A 277 -26.80 -3.13 -11.73
N ALA A 278 -26.42 -2.29 -10.78
CA ALA A 278 -25.16 -2.38 -10.00
C ALA A 278 -25.31 -3.21 -8.72
N ARG A 279 -26.51 -3.71 -8.37
CA ARG A 279 -26.74 -4.42 -7.12
C ARG A 279 -25.76 -5.56 -6.86
N ARG A 280 -25.45 -6.35 -7.90
CA ARG A 280 -24.47 -7.46 -7.79
C ARG A 280 -23.05 -6.94 -7.52
N TYR A 281 -22.66 -5.85 -8.16
CA TYR A 281 -21.38 -5.21 -7.91
C TYR A 281 -21.28 -4.70 -6.47
N LEU A 282 -22.34 -4.05 -5.97
CA LEU A 282 -22.40 -3.57 -4.60
C LEU A 282 -22.25 -4.72 -3.59
N VAL A 283 -22.98 -5.83 -3.79
CA VAL A 283 -22.86 -6.99 -2.90
C VAL A 283 -21.48 -7.60 -2.96
N LEU A 284 -20.92 -7.84 -4.15
CA LEU A 284 -19.59 -8.43 -4.31
C LEU A 284 -18.50 -7.57 -3.67
N SER A 285 -18.48 -6.29 -4.01
CA SER A 285 -17.44 -5.36 -3.53
C SER A 285 -17.56 -5.11 -2.02
N PHE A 286 -18.78 -5.02 -1.50
CA PHE A 286 -19.00 -4.87 -0.06
C PHE A 286 -18.60 -6.14 0.71
N THR A 287 -18.92 -7.33 0.18
CA THR A 287 -18.51 -8.61 0.79
C THR A 287 -16.99 -8.74 0.82
N PHE A 288 -16.32 -8.41 -0.28
CA PHE A 288 -14.86 -8.37 -0.32
C PHE A 288 -14.30 -7.40 0.74
N LEU A 289 -14.84 -6.19 0.79
CA LEU A 289 -14.40 -5.16 1.72
C LEU A 289 -14.66 -5.56 3.18
N ALA A 290 -15.76 -6.27 3.45
CA ALA A 290 -16.06 -6.79 4.79
C ALA A 290 -15.01 -7.82 5.24
N PHE A 291 -14.63 -8.79 4.39
CA PHE A 291 -13.56 -9.74 4.70
C PHE A 291 -12.23 -9.02 4.92
N TYR A 292 -11.87 -8.10 4.02
CA TYR A 292 -10.64 -7.33 4.10
C TYR A 292 -10.56 -6.52 5.41
N THR A 293 -11.60 -5.75 5.71
CA THR A 293 -11.66 -4.92 6.93
C THR A 293 -11.64 -5.77 8.20
N SER A 294 -12.41 -6.89 8.20
CA SER A 294 -12.46 -7.80 9.34
C SER A 294 -11.09 -8.43 9.62
N PHE A 295 -10.34 -8.79 8.59
CA PHE A 295 -8.99 -9.33 8.73
C PHE A 295 -8.07 -8.37 9.50
N PHE A 296 -7.97 -7.12 9.06
CA PHE A 296 -7.13 -6.13 9.74
C PHE A 296 -7.62 -5.75 11.14
N ALA A 297 -8.94 -5.65 11.31
CA ALA A 297 -9.52 -5.31 12.61
C ALA A 297 -9.35 -6.41 13.65
N LEU A 298 -9.43 -7.69 13.25
CA LEU A 298 -9.30 -8.83 14.16
C LEU A 298 -7.84 -9.10 14.56
N LEU A 299 -6.89 -8.81 13.66
CA LEU A 299 -5.47 -9.07 13.92
C LEU A 299 -4.77 -7.90 14.61
N ASN A 300 -5.46 -6.80 14.90
CA ASN A 300 -4.90 -5.60 15.54
C ASN A 300 -3.60 -5.09 14.90
N LEU A 301 -3.49 -5.23 13.58
CA LEU A 301 -2.28 -4.84 12.85
C LEU A 301 -2.06 -3.32 12.92
N PRO A 302 -0.80 -2.86 12.95
CA PRO A 302 -0.49 -1.43 12.85
C PRO A 302 -1.13 -0.82 11.61
N ALA A 303 -1.81 0.31 11.79
CA ALA A 303 -2.52 0.99 10.72
C ALA A 303 -1.53 1.73 9.81
N GLN A 304 -1.52 1.36 8.53
CA GLN A 304 -0.68 1.99 7.51
C GLN A 304 -1.54 2.57 6.39
N ALA A 305 -1.15 3.73 5.83
CA ALA A 305 -1.95 4.46 4.84
C ALA A 305 -2.33 3.61 3.62
N TRP A 306 -1.43 2.76 3.14
CA TRP A 306 -1.65 1.91 1.97
C TRP A 306 -2.67 0.79 2.15
N TYR A 307 -3.00 0.40 3.39
CA TYR A 307 -4.08 -0.56 3.66
C TYR A 307 -5.47 0.00 3.33
N TYR A 308 -5.60 1.32 3.28
CA TYR A 308 -6.89 1.98 3.07
C TYR A 308 -7.17 2.37 1.62
N ALA A 309 -6.21 2.23 0.71
CA ALA A 309 -6.37 2.61 -0.70
C ALA A 309 -7.60 1.97 -1.37
N ILE A 310 -7.84 0.68 -1.11
CA ILE A 310 -9.00 -0.04 -1.66
C ILE A 310 -10.33 0.47 -1.09
N HIS A 311 -10.38 0.87 0.20
CA HIS A 311 -11.56 1.46 0.81
C HIS A 311 -11.96 2.76 0.12
N TYR A 312 -10.98 3.64 -0.15
CA TYR A 312 -11.23 4.90 -0.86
C TYR A 312 -11.73 4.68 -2.27
N SER A 313 -11.08 3.79 -3.02
CA SER A 313 -11.45 3.53 -4.40
C SER A 313 -12.86 2.95 -4.52
N LEU A 314 -13.24 2.03 -3.63
CA LEU A 314 -14.60 1.49 -3.56
C LEU A 314 -15.61 2.54 -3.09
N PHE A 315 -15.26 3.33 -2.09
CA PHE A 315 -16.12 4.41 -1.63
C PHE A 315 -16.43 5.42 -2.74
N TRP A 316 -15.43 5.84 -3.51
CA TRP A 316 -15.63 6.72 -4.66
C TRP A 316 -16.50 6.08 -5.74
N SER A 317 -16.38 4.77 -5.94
CA SER A 317 -17.26 4.06 -6.87
C SER A 317 -18.71 4.05 -6.41
N TYR A 318 -18.96 3.91 -5.08
CA TYR A 318 -20.30 4.00 -4.51
C TYR A 318 -20.87 5.42 -4.59
N VAL A 319 -20.07 6.44 -4.32
CA VAL A 319 -20.47 7.85 -4.50
C VAL A 319 -20.88 8.11 -5.95
N ALA A 320 -20.07 7.68 -6.92
CA ALA A 320 -20.40 7.86 -8.34
C ALA A 320 -21.70 7.16 -8.76
N LEU A 321 -21.91 5.92 -8.29
CA LEU A 321 -23.17 5.21 -8.51
C LEU A 321 -24.35 5.93 -7.85
N GLY A 322 -24.17 6.47 -6.65
CA GLY A 322 -25.23 7.22 -5.94
C GLY A 322 -25.60 8.50 -6.65
N VAL A 323 -24.62 9.29 -7.08
CA VAL A 323 -24.83 10.49 -7.89
C VAL A 323 -25.57 10.13 -9.18
N TYR A 324 -25.12 9.11 -9.91
CA TYR A 324 -25.78 8.65 -11.14
C TYR A 324 -27.21 8.18 -10.88
N GLY A 325 -27.46 7.43 -9.79
CA GLY A 325 -28.80 6.98 -9.40
C GLY A 325 -29.76 8.13 -9.10
N LEU A 326 -29.29 9.15 -8.39
CA LEU A 326 -30.07 10.36 -8.10
C LEU A 326 -30.34 11.18 -9.35
N CYS A 327 -29.33 11.41 -10.19
CA CYS A 327 -29.51 12.13 -11.47
C CYS A 327 -30.56 11.44 -12.34
N LYS A 328 -30.46 10.12 -12.50
CA LYS A 328 -31.40 9.32 -13.30
C LYS A 328 -32.83 9.36 -12.73
N LYS A 329 -32.99 9.50 -11.41
CA LYS A 329 -34.31 9.48 -10.76
C LYS A 329 -34.98 10.85 -10.74
N PHE A 330 -34.22 11.94 -10.56
CA PHE A 330 -34.75 13.25 -10.28
C PHE A 330 -34.40 14.34 -11.29
N LEU A 331 -33.33 14.15 -12.07
CA LEU A 331 -32.84 15.12 -13.04
C LEU A 331 -33.09 14.58 -14.46
N PHE A 332 -33.74 15.36 -15.31
CA PHE A 332 -33.89 15.07 -16.74
C PHE A 332 -32.51 15.13 -17.43
N ASP A 333 -32.36 14.45 -18.58
CA ASP A 333 -31.17 14.34 -19.42
C ASP A 333 -30.30 15.61 -19.45
N GLY A 334 -29.46 15.79 -18.45
CA GLY A 334 -28.64 16.98 -18.23
C GLY A 334 -27.13 16.68 -18.31
N ASP A 335 -26.68 15.80 -19.23
CA ASP A 335 -25.25 15.51 -19.38
C ASP A 335 -24.38 16.79 -19.51
N SER A 336 -24.89 17.85 -20.13
CA SER A 336 -24.17 19.12 -20.29
C SER A 336 -24.00 19.88 -18.97
N ALA A 337 -25.03 19.95 -18.12
CA ALA A 337 -24.99 20.63 -16.82
C ALA A 337 -24.07 19.86 -15.86
N VAL A 338 -24.17 18.54 -15.86
CA VAL A 338 -23.28 17.66 -15.09
C VAL A 338 -21.82 17.81 -15.53
N ASN A 339 -21.57 17.83 -16.82
CA ASN A 339 -20.23 18.02 -17.38
C ASN A 339 -19.65 19.39 -16.97
N SER A 340 -20.43 20.46 -17.03
CA SER A 340 -20.00 21.80 -16.61
C SER A 340 -19.69 21.83 -15.11
N GLY A 341 -20.55 21.23 -14.26
CA GLY A 341 -20.31 21.10 -12.83
C GLY A 341 -19.03 20.32 -12.49
N LEU A 342 -18.75 19.25 -13.25
CA LEU A 342 -17.52 18.46 -13.08
C LEU A 342 -16.25 19.24 -13.49
N ILE A 343 -16.32 20.07 -14.55
CA ILE A 343 -15.20 20.95 -14.94
C ILE A 343 -14.89 21.94 -13.81
N ILE A 344 -15.91 22.61 -13.27
CA ILE A 344 -15.75 23.57 -12.18
C ILE A 344 -15.17 22.85 -10.95
N PHE A 345 -15.67 21.66 -10.64
CA PHE A 345 -15.15 20.84 -9.55
C PHE A 345 -13.68 20.43 -9.75
N MET A 346 -13.29 20.05 -10.98
CA MET A 346 -11.90 19.73 -11.34
C MET A 346 -10.97 20.93 -11.11
N LEU A 347 -11.34 22.08 -11.64
CA LEU A 347 -10.53 23.30 -11.51
C LEU A 347 -10.44 23.79 -10.05
N GLY A 348 -11.55 23.77 -9.36
CA GLY A 348 -11.58 24.10 -7.92
C GLY A 348 -10.80 23.11 -7.07
N GLY A 349 -10.89 21.81 -7.38
CA GLY A 349 -10.16 20.75 -6.69
C GLY A 349 -8.65 20.90 -6.85
N LEU A 350 -8.17 21.15 -8.07
CA LEU A 350 -6.75 21.42 -8.34
C LEU A 350 -6.23 22.61 -7.55
N PHE A 351 -6.96 23.73 -7.57
CA PHE A 351 -6.55 24.95 -6.87
C PHE A 351 -6.44 24.75 -5.35
N LEU A 352 -7.29 23.89 -4.77
CA LEU A 352 -7.30 23.61 -3.34
C LEU A 352 -6.34 22.49 -2.93
N GLN A 353 -5.94 21.63 -3.87
CA GLN A 353 -5.13 20.45 -3.59
C GLN A 353 -3.64 20.77 -3.44
N GLU A 354 -3.06 21.58 -4.32
CA GLU A 354 -1.61 21.78 -4.40
C GLU A 354 -0.93 22.18 -3.09
N PRO A 355 -1.38 23.22 -2.35
CA PRO A 355 -0.67 23.63 -1.15
C PRO A 355 -0.73 22.59 -0.03
N ARG A 356 -1.80 21.79 -0.01
CA ARG A 356 -2.03 20.75 1.02
C ARG A 356 -1.30 19.47 0.71
N LEU A 357 -1.28 19.07 -0.57
CA LEU A 357 -0.54 17.91 -1.03
C LEU A 357 0.94 18.06 -0.69
N LEU A 358 1.52 19.20 -1.02
CA LEU A 358 2.92 19.51 -0.70
C LEU A 358 3.17 19.56 0.81
N SER A 359 2.23 20.12 1.59
CA SER A 359 2.33 20.16 3.06
C SER A 359 2.21 18.77 3.70
N GLU A 360 1.34 17.91 3.18
CA GLU A 360 1.16 16.55 3.72
C GLU A 360 2.33 15.64 3.35
N LEU A 361 2.81 15.74 2.12
CA LEU A 361 3.96 14.99 1.67
C LEU A 361 5.27 15.45 2.33
N GLY A 362 5.42 16.75 2.60
CA GLY A 362 6.53 17.25 3.39
C GLY A 362 6.59 16.68 4.82
N LYS A 363 5.46 16.19 5.35
CA LYS A 363 5.43 15.50 6.65
C LYS A 363 5.79 14.01 6.55
N THR A 364 5.68 13.40 5.38
CA THR A 364 6.02 11.98 5.16
C THR A 364 7.46 11.78 4.73
N VAL A 365 8.12 12.82 4.21
CA VAL A 365 9.55 12.80 3.94
C VAL A 365 10.30 13.07 5.24
N ARG A 366 11.08 12.10 5.65
CA ARG A 366 11.90 12.16 6.86
C ARG A 366 13.34 12.46 6.45
N GLU A 367 13.61 13.75 6.17
CA GLU A 367 14.96 14.22 5.82
C GLU A 367 15.98 13.90 6.92
N ASP A 368 15.55 13.88 8.18
CA ASP A 368 16.35 13.46 9.33
C ASP A 368 16.89 12.02 9.17
N TYR A 369 16.05 11.06 8.75
CA TYR A 369 16.48 9.68 8.52
C TYR A 369 17.48 9.57 7.35
N LYS A 370 17.27 10.36 6.32
CA LYS A 370 18.20 10.42 5.19
C LYS A 370 19.57 10.95 5.62
N GLU A 371 19.59 12.07 6.36
CA GLU A 371 20.81 12.66 6.89
C GLU A 371 21.53 11.69 7.84
N ILE A 372 20.80 10.99 8.70
CA ILE A 372 21.32 9.94 9.58
C ILE A 372 21.95 8.80 8.76
N GLY A 373 21.25 8.31 7.73
CA GLY A 373 21.78 7.27 6.84
C GLY A 373 23.07 7.68 6.16
N ILE A 374 23.15 8.93 5.66
CA ILE A 374 24.36 9.50 5.06
C ILE A 374 25.49 9.61 6.10
N TRP A 375 25.17 10.08 7.31
CA TRP A 375 26.15 10.18 8.39
C TRP A 375 26.73 8.80 8.74
N LEU A 376 25.89 7.77 8.89
CA LEU A 376 26.32 6.40 9.14
C LEU A 376 27.24 5.88 8.03
N SER A 377 26.94 6.17 6.76
CA SER A 377 27.78 5.75 5.64
C SER A 377 29.16 6.37 5.66
N GLN A 378 29.32 7.56 6.23
CA GLN A 378 30.55 8.33 6.26
C GLN A 378 31.38 8.11 7.54
N ASN A 379 30.74 7.73 8.65
CA ASN A 379 31.36 7.69 9.98
C ASN A 379 31.44 6.30 10.60
N THR A 380 31.00 5.24 9.88
CA THR A 380 31.10 3.86 10.35
C THR A 380 31.82 2.99 9.32
N ALA A 381 32.34 1.83 9.73
CA ALA A 381 32.99 0.89 8.81
C ALA A 381 31.98 0.34 7.78
N GLU A 382 32.46 -0.06 6.58
CA GLU A 382 31.58 -0.54 5.50
C GLU A 382 30.83 -1.81 5.87
N ASP A 383 31.45 -2.68 6.66
CA ASP A 383 30.92 -3.94 7.19
C ASP A 383 30.15 -3.80 8.51
N ALA A 384 30.09 -2.58 9.07
CA ALA A 384 29.38 -2.34 10.31
C ALA A 384 27.90 -2.67 10.23
N SER A 385 27.37 -3.25 11.29
CA SER A 385 25.96 -3.52 11.48
C SER A 385 25.28 -2.45 12.32
N VAL A 386 24.06 -2.06 11.92
CA VAL A 386 23.30 -1.01 12.60
C VAL A 386 21.90 -1.54 12.90
N ALA A 387 21.53 -1.56 14.18
CA ALA A 387 20.17 -1.88 14.61
C ALA A 387 19.31 -0.61 14.57
N VAL A 388 18.18 -0.66 13.85
CA VAL A 388 17.25 0.47 13.69
C VAL A 388 15.83 -0.03 13.47
N VAL A 389 14.87 0.88 13.61
CA VAL A 389 13.45 0.65 13.27
C VAL A 389 13.15 1.09 11.83
N GLU A 390 13.64 2.26 11.42
CA GLU A 390 13.40 2.87 10.12
C GLU A 390 14.36 2.30 9.06
N ILE A 391 14.11 1.06 8.72
CA ILE A 391 15.01 0.27 7.87
C ILE A 391 15.02 0.72 6.41
N GLY A 392 13.95 1.35 5.92
CA GLY A 392 13.88 1.81 4.52
C GLY A 392 14.90 2.89 4.24
N THR A 393 14.71 4.07 4.79
CA THR A 393 15.53 5.26 4.50
C THR A 393 16.94 5.11 5.06
N ILE A 394 17.07 4.76 6.34
CA ILE A 394 18.39 4.58 6.95
C ILE A 394 19.15 3.44 6.26
N GLY A 395 18.48 2.33 5.98
CA GLY A 395 19.09 1.21 5.29
C GLY A 395 19.58 1.55 3.88
N TRP A 396 18.77 2.31 3.11
CA TRP A 396 19.13 2.73 1.75
C TRP A 396 20.35 3.65 1.73
N TYR A 397 20.35 4.69 2.58
CA TYR A 397 21.40 5.73 2.55
C TYR A 397 22.67 5.33 3.31
N SER A 398 22.57 4.52 4.37
CA SER A 398 23.74 4.06 5.10
C SER A 398 24.55 3.01 4.33
N LYS A 399 23.90 2.18 3.53
CA LYS A 399 24.48 1.00 2.87
C LYS A 399 25.15 0.04 3.86
N ARG A 400 24.77 0.12 5.13
CA ARG A 400 25.28 -0.77 6.18
C ARG A 400 24.41 -2.02 6.29
N ARG A 401 24.92 -3.04 6.92
CA ARG A 401 24.15 -4.21 7.33
C ARG A 401 23.12 -3.76 8.36
N ILE A 402 21.83 -3.93 8.09
CA ILE A 402 20.75 -3.52 8.99
C ILE A 402 20.25 -4.71 9.78
N ILE A 403 20.15 -4.53 11.11
CA ILE A 403 19.43 -5.41 12.01
C ILE A 403 18.11 -4.72 12.33
N ASP A 404 17.03 -5.32 11.88
CA ASP A 404 15.68 -4.75 12.03
C ASP A 404 15.12 -5.12 13.40
N ILE A 405 14.92 -4.11 14.24
CA ILE A 405 14.39 -4.26 15.60
C ILE A 405 12.95 -4.81 15.61
N LEU A 406 12.20 -4.63 14.52
CA LEU A 406 10.82 -5.11 14.39
C LEU A 406 10.69 -6.42 13.59
N GLY A 407 11.77 -6.92 13.02
CA GLY A 407 11.84 -8.26 12.44
C GLY A 407 11.28 -8.41 11.02
N LEU A 408 11.11 -7.31 10.25
CA LEU A 408 10.65 -7.41 8.85
C LEU A 408 11.72 -8.05 7.95
N VAL A 409 13.00 -7.70 8.17
CA VAL A 409 14.15 -8.20 7.39
C VAL A 409 15.15 -8.96 8.23
N THR A 410 14.94 -9.07 9.55
CA THR A 410 15.68 -9.92 10.48
C THR A 410 14.69 -10.90 11.13
N ALA A 411 14.45 -12.04 10.48
CA ALA A 411 13.28 -12.90 10.68
C ALA A 411 13.08 -13.33 12.14
N ASP A 412 14.15 -13.75 12.84
CA ASP A 412 14.03 -14.31 14.20
C ASP A 412 13.64 -13.26 15.25
N VAL A 413 13.86 -11.97 14.97
CA VAL A 413 13.51 -10.87 15.88
C VAL A 413 12.00 -10.78 16.09
N SER A 414 11.19 -11.13 15.09
CA SER A 414 9.72 -11.04 15.19
C SER A 414 9.13 -11.86 16.34
N SER A 415 9.71 -12.99 16.71
CA SER A 415 9.26 -13.81 17.84
C SER A 415 9.46 -13.12 19.18
N TYR A 416 10.53 -12.35 19.32
CA TYR A 416 10.79 -11.54 20.51
C TYR A 416 9.83 -10.35 20.60
N VAL A 417 9.51 -9.73 19.46
CA VAL A 417 8.49 -8.67 19.40
C VAL A 417 7.14 -9.19 19.87
N ALA A 418 6.71 -10.39 19.41
CA ALA A 418 5.46 -11.01 19.85
C ALA A 418 5.41 -11.26 21.35
N ALA A 419 6.55 -11.65 21.95
CA ALA A 419 6.68 -11.89 23.39
C ALA A 419 6.81 -10.60 24.22
N GLY A 420 6.94 -9.42 23.59
CA GLY A 420 7.25 -8.17 24.27
C GLY A 420 8.68 -8.12 24.83
N ASP A 421 9.56 -9.00 24.35
CA ASP A 421 10.96 -9.10 24.78
C ASP A 421 11.87 -8.34 23.82
N PHE A 422 12.00 -7.04 24.04
CA PHE A 422 12.77 -6.14 23.17
C PHE A 422 14.28 -6.11 23.47
N GLU A 423 14.77 -6.93 24.41
CA GLU A 423 16.17 -6.98 24.80
C GLU A 423 16.88 -8.25 24.30
N SER A 424 16.24 -9.42 24.40
CA SER A 424 16.92 -10.71 24.20
C SER A 424 17.42 -10.92 22.78
N TRP A 425 16.83 -10.27 21.77
CA TRP A 425 17.33 -10.31 20.39
C TRP A 425 18.75 -9.72 20.26
N LEU A 426 19.14 -8.76 21.12
CA LEU A 426 20.48 -8.17 21.13
C LEU A 426 21.58 -9.21 21.39
N LYS A 427 21.25 -10.26 22.12
CA LYS A 427 22.21 -11.36 22.42
C LYS A 427 22.42 -12.28 21.22
N LEU A 428 21.43 -12.38 20.35
CA LEU A 428 21.49 -13.21 19.14
C LEU A 428 22.07 -12.45 17.95
N PHE A 429 21.76 -11.18 17.86
CA PHE A 429 22.18 -10.29 16.77
C PHE A 429 22.87 -9.06 17.34
N PRO A 430 24.05 -9.21 18.00
CA PRO A 430 24.75 -8.07 18.57
C PRO A 430 25.16 -7.11 17.45
N PRO A 431 24.62 -5.87 17.42
CA PRO A 431 24.99 -4.88 16.42
C PRO A 431 26.28 -4.16 16.80
N ASP A 432 26.98 -3.58 15.84
CA ASP A 432 28.05 -2.64 16.12
C ASP A 432 27.50 -1.32 16.63
N TYR A 433 26.37 -0.88 16.06
CA TYR A 433 25.67 0.36 16.43
C TYR A 433 24.19 0.10 16.64
N ILE A 434 23.59 0.82 17.61
CA ILE A 434 22.14 0.86 17.84
C ILE A 434 21.69 2.30 17.78
N MET A 435 20.75 2.62 16.89
CA MET A 435 20.07 3.91 16.87
C MET A 435 18.71 3.79 17.56
N VAL A 436 18.39 4.75 18.42
CA VAL A 436 17.12 4.83 19.12
C VAL A 436 16.58 6.26 19.11
N HIS A 437 15.28 6.42 19.37
CA HIS A 437 14.64 7.72 19.53
C HIS A 437 14.97 8.36 20.88
N ASP A 438 14.94 9.69 20.94
CA ASP A 438 15.03 10.48 22.17
C ASP A 438 13.88 11.51 22.21
N PRO A 439 12.81 11.30 22.97
CA PRO A 439 12.63 10.20 23.95
C PRO A 439 12.43 8.82 23.30
N LEU A 440 12.87 7.78 24.02
CA LEU A 440 12.74 6.38 23.59
C LEU A 440 11.28 6.02 23.28
N TRP A 441 11.07 5.30 22.21
CA TRP A 441 9.78 4.65 21.97
C TRP A 441 9.60 3.46 22.94
N GLU A 442 8.37 3.02 23.13
CA GLU A 442 8.03 2.01 24.14
C GLU A 442 8.85 0.71 23.96
N PHE A 443 8.98 0.23 22.72
CA PHE A 443 9.76 -0.97 22.41
C PHE A 443 11.30 -0.75 22.41
N GLU A 444 11.78 0.46 22.56
CA GLU A 444 13.19 0.81 22.73
C GLU A 444 13.58 0.95 24.21
N SER A 445 12.64 0.89 25.12
CA SER A 445 12.87 1.08 26.57
C SER A 445 13.88 0.09 27.15
N ALA A 446 13.88 -1.16 26.69
CA ALA A 446 14.85 -2.18 27.08
C ALA A 446 16.28 -1.81 26.69
N ILE A 447 16.48 -1.20 25.52
CA ILE A 447 17.79 -0.71 25.04
C ILE A 447 18.29 0.41 25.96
N GLY A 448 17.40 1.27 26.44
CA GLY A 448 17.72 2.29 27.44
C GLY A 448 18.20 1.72 28.78
N GLN A 449 17.64 0.59 29.21
CA GLN A 449 18.11 -0.12 30.44
C GLN A 449 19.50 -0.70 30.23
N VAL A 450 19.74 -1.41 29.13
CA VAL A 450 21.07 -1.94 28.78
C VAL A 450 22.14 -0.84 28.72
N SER A 451 21.77 0.34 28.23
CA SER A 451 22.64 1.52 28.20
C SER A 451 22.99 1.99 29.62
N GLN A 452 22.00 2.06 30.52
CA GLN A 452 22.21 2.46 31.91
C GLN A 452 23.08 1.47 32.70
N GLU A 453 23.02 0.18 32.38
CA GLU A 453 23.84 -0.87 32.93
C GLU A 453 25.29 -0.88 32.42
N GLY A 454 25.62 0.04 31.51
CA GLY A 454 26.96 0.19 30.94
C GLY A 454 27.24 -0.77 29.76
N GLY A 455 26.23 -1.44 29.25
CA GLY A 455 26.34 -2.31 28.09
C GLY A 455 26.51 -1.58 26.76
N LEU A 456 26.15 -0.29 26.70
CA LEU A 456 26.23 0.56 25.53
C LEU A 456 26.97 1.86 25.82
N GLN A 457 27.70 2.38 24.83
CA GLN A 457 28.38 3.67 24.90
C GLN A 457 27.81 4.64 23.85
N GLU A 458 27.35 5.82 24.29
CA GLU A 458 26.81 6.84 23.38
C GLU A 458 27.90 7.41 22.47
N VAL A 459 27.59 7.54 21.18
CA VAL A 459 28.46 8.11 20.15
C VAL A 459 28.35 9.63 20.17
N ALA A 460 29.26 10.32 20.86
CA ALA A 460 29.20 11.76 21.10
C ALA A 460 29.24 12.62 19.82
N SER A 461 29.76 12.10 18.70
CA SER A 461 29.76 12.78 17.41
C SER A 461 28.44 12.70 16.66
N PHE A 462 27.51 11.87 17.10
CA PHE A 462 26.18 11.74 16.53
C PHE A 462 25.23 12.75 17.19
N THR A 463 24.94 13.86 16.49
CA THR A 463 24.23 15.01 17.07
C THR A 463 22.92 15.31 16.34
N PHE A 464 22.09 14.29 16.10
CA PHE A 464 20.78 14.45 15.47
C PHE A 464 19.69 14.66 16.54
N PRO A 465 18.93 15.77 16.49
CA PRO A 465 17.87 16.02 17.45
C PRO A 465 16.79 14.92 17.40
N GLY A 466 16.43 14.39 18.56
CA GLY A 466 15.41 13.34 18.66
C GLY A 466 15.94 11.92 18.45
N PHE A 467 17.27 11.74 18.32
CA PHE A 467 17.90 10.43 18.15
C PHE A 467 19.19 10.30 18.93
N LYS A 468 19.50 9.08 19.31
CA LYS A 468 20.79 8.70 19.92
C LYS A 468 21.35 7.46 19.21
N LEU A 469 22.67 7.45 19.07
CA LEU A 469 23.41 6.30 18.54
C LEU A 469 24.34 5.79 19.64
N TYR A 470 24.33 4.47 19.81
CA TYR A 470 25.21 3.77 20.76
C TYR A 470 26.08 2.76 20.04
N THR A 471 27.31 2.55 20.52
CA THR A 471 28.14 1.37 20.23
C THR A 471 27.87 0.30 21.27
N PHE A 472 27.90 -0.96 20.85
CA PHE A 472 27.75 -2.10 21.77
C PHE A 472 29.11 -2.43 22.41
N ASN A 473 29.19 -2.44 23.76
CA ASN A 473 30.42 -2.75 24.46
C ASN A 473 30.81 -4.21 24.22
N GLY A 474 31.93 -4.43 23.52
CA GLY A 474 32.40 -5.74 23.11
C GLY A 474 32.42 -5.91 21.58
N SER A 475 31.86 -4.99 20.81
CA SER A 475 32.05 -4.96 19.36
C SER A 475 33.44 -4.40 18.98
N GLU A 476 33.98 -4.78 17.84
CA GLU A 476 35.23 -4.22 17.32
C GLU A 476 35.12 -2.69 17.04
N ALA A 477 33.91 -2.20 16.83
CA ALA A 477 33.61 -0.77 16.64
C ALA A 477 33.82 0.09 17.91
N ALA A 478 33.90 -0.53 19.09
CA ALA A 478 34.19 0.15 20.36
C ALA A 478 35.71 0.25 20.64
N ARG A 479 36.57 -0.35 19.81
CA ARG A 479 38.02 -0.29 19.86
C ARG A 479 38.57 0.62 18.79
#